data_bb3ea19c24fa704b5eaff743841e302d
#
_entry.id   bb3ea19c24fa704b5eaff743841e302d
#
_cell.length_a   1.000
_cell.length_b   1.000
_cell.length_c   1.000
_cell.angle_alpha   90.00
_cell.angle_beta   90.00
_cell.angle_gamma   90.00
#
_symmetry.space_group_name_H-M   'P 1'
#
loop_
_entity.id
_entity.type
_entity.pdbx_description
1 polymer ?
#
loop_
_entity_poly.entity_id
_entity_poly.type
_entity_poly.pdbx_seq_one_letter_code
_entity_poly.pdbx_strand_id
1 'polypeptide(L)'
;MSRLRTAALLGVIALPIVIGGAAIERQSTRDGAHVFDQVLSLVGERFVDTLQQNQLFEKAARGLVQQLDDPYSELYTPAQLKRFSTMATGKYGGIGMQIEQQEGAIVVVRVFDHTPAEQAGVAEGDHIIGIDTASTRGWTSQQVSDVLVGTIGTKVKVKFARPGIATPIEHAFTRAEIHVPAVPYALMLDNKVAYVPLQQFSENSAAELRGNVNRLMREGAKGIVLDLRNDPGGILDQGLDIADLFLGSSGQTIASVRTRQGPPQVFTTHGGEHIGNVPLVVLVDGYSASASEIVTGALQDHDRALVVGTTSFGKGLVQTVFPLDDGWAMKLTTGKWYTPSGRSIQKNRKHIDPDSAVATVAPDDTKPDSLEQDSVKKHRPMYKSDAGRTIYGGGGITPDIIVPEDTVTTAEQEFAKAIAPKFPALRGVLYSYSFELKDHVTKDFTVKPEWRDEFYKRLAAAKILTDRKQYDAATPLVNRWLSQQVARLAFGDSTAFRRTIPDDPQLKKALEVLRKGQTQKDLFSIARADATPGH
;
A
#
# COMPACT_ATOMS: atom_id res chain seq x y z
N MET A 1 57.03 -6.23 -45.21
CA MET A 1 57.51 -5.34 -44.13
C MET A 1 56.61 -4.12 -43.88
N SER A 2 55.43 -3.96 -44.50
CA SER A 2 54.59 -2.74 -44.35
C SER A 2 53.44 -2.83 -43.32
N ARG A 3 52.98 -4.04 -42.99
CA ARG A 3 51.83 -4.19 -42.05
C ARG A 3 52.18 -4.07 -40.56
N LEU A 4 53.41 -4.34 -40.17
CA LEU A 4 53.85 -4.20 -38.77
C LEU A 4 54.12 -2.73 -38.35
N ARG A 5 54.50 -1.87 -39.32
CA ARG A 5 54.74 -0.44 -39.02
C ARG A 5 53.43 0.36 -38.82
N THR A 6 52.37 -0.03 -39.52
CA THR A 6 51.04 0.62 -39.36
C THR A 6 50.35 0.24 -38.05
N ALA A 7 50.50 -1.00 -37.58
CA ALA A 7 49.96 -1.43 -36.30
C ALA A 7 50.69 -0.77 -35.11
N ALA A 8 52.01 -0.54 -35.22
CA ALA A 8 52.78 0.18 -34.16
C ALA A 8 52.40 1.67 -34.08
N LEU A 9 52.09 2.33 -35.22
CA LEU A 9 51.69 3.73 -35.23
C LEU A 9 50.27 3.96 -34.63
N LEU A 10 49.34 3.02 -34.90
CA LEU A 10 47.99 3.09 -34.32
C LEU A 10 48.01 2.80 -32.81
N GLY A 11 48.88 1.91 -32.33
CA GLY A 11 49.04 1.63 -30.89
C GLY A 11 49.63 2.79 -30.12
N VAL A 12 50.54 3.59 -30.73
CA VAL A 12 51.14 4.76 -30.08
C VAL A 12 50.21 5.98 -30.02
N ILE A 13 49.27 6.09 -30.95
CA ILE A 13 48.25 7.17 -30.91
C ILE A 13 47.07 6.83 -30.00
N ALA A 14 46.69 5.55 -29.88
CA ALA A 14 45.57 5.14 -29.01
C ALA A 14 45.93 5.17 -27.51
N LEU A 15 47.20 4.88 -27.14
CA LEU A 15 47.64 4.84 -25.75
C LEU A 15 47.55 6.22 -25.02
N PRO A 16 48.00 7.34 -25.62
CA PRO A 16 47.84 8.66 -24.95
C PRO A 16 46.40 9.15 -24.88
N ILE A 17 45.51 8.70 -25.81
CA ILE A 17 44.08 9.08 -25.75
C ILE A 17 43.40 8.37 -24.58
N VAL A 18 43.68 7.09 -24.32
CA VAL A 18 43.11 6.35 -23.18
C VAL A 18 43.68 6.85 -21.84
N ILE A 19 45.00 7.10 -21.81
CA ILE A 19 45.66 7.68 -20.58
C ILE A 19 45.20 9.11 -20.36
N GLY A 20 45.07 9.91 -21.42
CA GLY A 20 44.55 11.29 -21.34
C GLY A 20 43.11 11.34 -20.88
N GLY A 21 42.23 10.48 -21.41
CA GLY A 21 40.83 10.38 -20.98
C GLY A 21 40.70 10.01 -19.52
N ALA A 22 41.43 8.99 -19.06
CA ALA A 22 41.42 8.58 -17.65
C ALA A 22 42.05 9.63 -16.70
N ALA A 23 43.02 10.39 -17.18
CA ALA A 23 43.63 11.49 -16.39
C ALA A 23 42.70 12.69 -16.28
N ILE A 24 41.98 13.05 -17.36
CA ILE A 24 40.98 14.13 -17.37
C ILE A 24 39.81 13.78 -16.47
N GLU A 25 39.31 12.53 -16.53
CA GLU A 25 38.20 12.07 -15.68
C GLU A 25 38.60 12.09 -14.17
N ARG A 26 39.79 11.64 -13.83
CA ARG A 26 40.33 11.71 -12.46
C ARG A 26 40.55 13.14 -11.97
N GLN A 27 40.95 14.07 -12.82
CA GLN A 27 41.13 15.46 -12.49
C GLN A 27 39.79 16.15 -12.28
N SER A 28 38.83 15.94 -13.16
CA SER A 28 37.45 16.43 -13.02
C SER A 28 36.77 15.95 -11.73
N THR A 29 36.98 14.68 -11.34
CA THR A 29 36.45 14.12 -10.10
C THR A 29 37.09 14.77 -8.87
N ARG A 30 38.43 15.04 -8.88
CA ARG A 30 39.12 15.74 -7.79
C ARG A 30 38.67 17.19 -7.66
N ASP A 31 38.46 17.88 -8.79
CA ASP A 31 38.00 19.25 -8.80
C ASP A 31 36.59 19.37 -8.23
N GLY A 32 35.69 18.42 -8.59
CA GLY A 32 34.35 18.36 -8.04
C GLY A 32 34.29 18.06 -6.53
N ALA A 33 35.12 17.12 -6.05
CA ALA A 33 35.21 16.83 -4.62
C ALA A 33 35.74 18.05 -3.83
N HIS A 34 36.74 18.75 -4.39
CA HIS A 34 37.28 19.96 -3.76
C HIS A 34 36.24 21.09 -3.67
N VAL A 35 35.46 21.31 -4.72
CA VAL A 35 34.35 22.29 -4.68
C VAL A 35 33.32 21.91 -3.63
N PHE A 36 32.97 20.64 -3.51
CA PHE A 36 32.03 20.15 -2.50
C PHE A 36 32.54 20.40 -1.08
N ASP A 37 33.81 20.08 -0.81
CA ASP A 37 34.47 20.34 0.49
C ASP A 37 34.51 21.83 0.81
N GLN A 38 34.81 22.69 -0.17
CA GLN A 38 34.79 24.15 0.03
C GLN A 38 33.37 24.64 0.39
N VAL A 39 32.34 24.15 -0.28
CA VAL A 39 30.93 24.50 0.04
C VAL A 39 30.57 24.07 1.45
N LEU A 40 30.92 22.84 1.85
CA LEU A 40 30.69 22.36 3.21
C LEU A 40 31.38 23.24 4.27
N SER A 41 32.65 23.57 4.06
CA SER A 41 33.42 24.45 4.98
C SER A 41 32.80 25.85 5.06
N LEU A 42 32.48 26.46 3.91
CA LEU A 42 31.87 27.78 3.88
C LEU A 42 30.51 27.84 4.58
N VAL A 43 29.67 26.84 4.37
CA VAL A 43 28.37 26.75 5.04
C VAL A 43 28.58 26.56 6.55
N GLY A 44 29.48 25.66 6.95
CA GLY A 44 29.76 25.40 8.36
C GLY A 44 30.34 26.62 9.10
N GLU A 45 31.16 27.46 8.41
CA GLU A 45 31.84 28.60 9.02
C GLU A 45 31.06 29.92 8.92
N ARG A 46 30.26 30.11 7.86
CA ARG A 46 29.70 31.40 7.47
C ARG A 46 28.16 31.48 7.46
N PHE A 47 27.46 30.33 7.53
CA PHE A 47 26.00 30.38 7.57
C PHE A 47 25.52 31.10 8.82
N VAL A 48 24.45 31.90 8.70
CA VAL A 48 23.95 32.77 9.77
C VAL A 48 23.55 31.99 11.03
N ASP A 49 23.00 30.80 10.88
CA ASP A 49 22.68 29.91 11.99
C ASP A 49 23.77 28.86 12.18
N THR A 50 24.14 28.60 13.43
CA THR A 50 25.16 27.58 13.74
C THR A 50 24.64 26.19 13.45
N LEU A 51 25.28 25.46 12.55
CA LEU A 51 25.01 24.06 12.26
C LEU A 51 26.06 23.17 12.92
N GLN A 52 25.58 22.07 13.54
CA GLN A 52 26.50 21.02 13.98
C GLN A 52 27.06 20.28 12.76
N GLN A 53 28.29 19.84 12.82
CA GLN A 53 28.97 19.22 11.68
C GLN A 53 28.23 17.98 11.14
N ASN A 54 27.69 17.15 12.04
CA ASN A 54 26.87 15.98 11.65
C ASN A 54 25.61 16.40 10.90
N GLN A 55 24.92 17.47 11.32
CA GLN A 55 23.74 18.00 10.62
C GLN A 55 24.09 18.53 9.23
N LEU A 56 25.28 19.13 9.07
CA LEU A 56 25.75 19.62 7.77
C LEU A 56 25.94 18.45 6.79
N PHE A 57 26.63 17.39 7.21
CA PHE A 57 26.83 16.19 6.39
C PHE A 57 25.49 15.48 6.07
N GLU A 58 24.59 15.38 7.03
CA GLU A 58 23.26 14.82 6.79
C GLU A 58 22.49 15.62 5.72
N LYS A 59 22.47 16.96 5.85
CA LYS A 59 21.82 17.84 4.87
C LYS A 59 22.44 17.70 3.48
N ALA A 60 23.75 17.59 3.38
CA ALA A 60 24.46 17.40 2.12
C ALA A 60 24.11 16.05 1.48
N ALA A 61 24.12 14.96 2.24
CA ALA A 61 23.74 13.63 1.76
C ALA A 61 22.27 13.58 1.30
N ARG A 62 21.34 14.17 2.08
CA ARG A 62 19.93 14.27 1.69
C ARG A 62 19.75 15.11 0.43
N GLY A 63 20.46 16.24 0.32
CA GLY A 63 20.43 17.07 -0.88
C GLY A 63 20.90 16.32 -2.13
N LEU A 64 21.97 15.52 -2.03
CA LEU A 64 22.43 14.67 -3.12
C LEU A 64 21.33 13.69 -3.57
N VAL A 65 20.69 13.01 -2.61
CA VAL A 65 19.63 12.03 -2.92
C VAL A 65 18.42 12.71 -3.58
N GLN A 66 18.02 13.88 -3.08
CA GLN A 66 16.91 14.66 -3.65
C GLN A 66 17.18 15.13 -5.09
N GLN A 67 18.44 15.37 -5.44
CA GLN A 67 18.84 15.79 -6.79
C GLN A 67 18.94 14.63 -7.81
N LEU A 68 18.62 13.39 -7.41
CA LEU A 68 18.51 12.26 -8.34
C LEU A 68 17.24 12.33 -9.20
N ASP A 69 16.31 13.24 -8.91
CA ASP A 69 14.97 13.31 -9.53
C ASP A 69 14.21 11.97 -9.46
N ASP A 70 14.53 11.16 -8.43
CA ASP A 70 13.91 9.88 -8.16
C ASP A 70 13.15 9.92 -6.83
N PRO A 71 11.82 9.93 -6.85
CA PRO A 71 11.02 10.05 -5.64
C PRO A 71 11.05 8.81 -4.75
N TYR A 72 11.67 7.72 -5.21
CA TYR A 72 11.73 6.45 -4.49
C TYR A 72 13.06 6.22 -3.77
N SER A 73 14.09 7.01 -4.13
CA SER A 73 15.40 6.97 -3.45
C SER A 73 15.40 7.85 -2.21
N GLU A 74 15.83 7.29 -1.07
CA GLU A 74 15.72 7.95 0.23
C GLU A 74 16.85 7.55 1.16
N LEU A 75 17.38 8.52 1.92
CA LEU A 75 18.35 8.29 2.99
C LEU A 75 17.60 8.12 4.33
N TYR A 76 17.67 6.94 4.91
CA TYR A 76 17.03 6.60 6.19
C TYR A 76 17.96 6.85 7.37
N THR A 77 17.46 7.56 8.37
CA THR A 77 18.03 7.53 9.72
C THR A 77 17.76 6.16 10.36
N PRO A 78 18.48 5.79 11.45
CA PRO A 78 18.21 4.54 12.19
C PRO A 78 16.74 4.39 12.60
N ALA A 79 16.08 5.48 13.02
CA ALA A 79 14.67 5.48 13.38
C ALA A 79 13.76 5.25 12.18
N GLN A 80 14.03 5.89 11.04
CA GLN A 80 13.27 5.68 9.79
C GLN A 80 13.46 4.26 9.24
N LEU A 81 14.70 3.75 9.27
CA LEU A 81 15.00 2.36 8.86
C LEU A 81 14.24 1.35 9.72
N LYS A 82 14.19 1.55 11.04
CA LYS A 82 13.42 0.69 11.94
C LYS A 82 11.93 0.69 11.60
N ARG A 83 11.35 1.86 11.31
CA ARG A 83 9.93 1.96 10.87
C ARG A 83 9.71 1.26 9.54
N PHE A 84 10.58 1.51 8.56
CA PHE A 84 10.53 0.84 7.27
C PHE A 84 10.60 -0.68 7.40
N SER A 85 11.53 -1.20 8.22
CA SER A 85 11.66 -2.62 8.50
C SER A 85 10.41 -3.21 9.15
N THR A 86 9.82 -2.50 10.13
CA THR A 86 8.55 -2.90 10.76
C THR A 86 7.41 -3.01 9.75
N MET A 87 7.29 -2.02 8.86
CA MET A 87 6.27 -2.04 7.81
C MET A 87 6.52 -3.19 6.81
N ALA A 88 7.77 -3.40 6.39
CA ALA A 88 8.13 -4.45 5.46
C ALA A 88 7.90 -5.86 6.04
N THR A 89 8.28 -6.08 7.29
CA THR A 89 8.10 -7.41 7.94
C THR A 89 6.66 -7.67 8.39
N GLY A 90 5.87 -6.62 8.62
CA GLY A 90 4.56 -6.73 9.27
C GLY A 90 4.66 -7.13 10.75
N LYS A 91 5.87 -7.04 11.35
CA LYS A 91 6.15 -7.45 12.72
C LYS A 91 6.81 -6.34 13.52
N TYR A 92 6.43 -6.20 14.78
CA TYR A 92 7.08 -5.26 15.70
C TYR A 92 7.00 -5.74 17.15
N GLY A 93 7.92 -5.28 17.98
CA GLY A 93 7.85 -5.49 19.41
C GLY A 93 6.86 -4.50 20.04
N GLY A 94 5.79 -5.00 20.65
CA GLY A 94 4.75 -4.16 21.21
C GLY A 94 3.75 -4.92 22.07
N ILE A 95 2.56 -4.35 22.26
CA ILE A 95 1.50 -4.95 23.07
C ILE A 95 0.26 -5.39 22.26
N GLY A 96 0.15 -5.01 20.98
CA GLY A 96 -0.84 -5.56 20.05
C GLY A 96 -2.18 -4.85 20.02
N MET A 97 -2.17 -3.54 19.78
CA MET A 97 -3.39 -2.76 19.57
C MET A 97 -3.14 -1.65 18.52
N GLN A 98 -4.20 -1.28 17.83
CA GLN A 98 -4.24 -0.09 16.98
C GLN A 98 -4.86 1.07 17.76
N ILE A 99 -4.23 2.23 17.67
CA ILE A 99 -4.66 3.43 18.38
C ILE A 99 -4.89 4.59 17.42
N GLU A 100 -5.83 5.45 17.74
CA GLU A 100 -6.11 6.68 17.00
C GLU A 100 -6.29 7.85 17.95
N GLN A 101 -5.99 9.04 17.45
CA GLN A 101 -6.30 10.27 18.18
C GLN A 101 -7.73 10.70 17.87
N GLN A 102 -8.58 10.78 18.89
CA GLN A 102 -9.98 11.16 18.80
C GLN A 102 -10.28 12.20 19.87
N GLU A 103 -10.80 13.36 19.46
CA GLU A 103 -11.19 14.46 20.38
C GLU A 103 -10.11 14.85 21.41
N GLY A 104 -8.83 14.72 21.02
CA GLY A 104 -7.70 15.03 21.90
C GLY A 104 -7.30 13.90 22.86
N ALA A 105 -7.99 12.76 22.83
CA ALA A 105 -7.64 11.52 23.53
C ALA A 105 -7.03 10.50 22.57
N ILE A 106 -6.25 9.58 23.10
CA ILE A 106 -5.74 8.41 22.34
C ILE A 106 -6.62 7.22 22.68
N VAL A 107 -7.32 6.70 21.67
CA VAL A 107 -8.32 5.64 21.81
C VAL A 107 -7.83 4.35 21.15
N VAL A 108 -8.06 3.22 21.81
CA VAL A 108 -7.86 1.89 21.25
C VAL A 108 -8.99 1.61 20.26
N VAL A 109 -8.68 1.52 18.98
CA VAL A 109 -9.68 1.28 17.91
C VAL A 109 -9.71 -0.17 17.45
N ARG A 110 -8.69 -0.94 17.80
CA ARG A 110 -8.61 -2.39 17.54
C ARG A 110 -7.63 -3.04 18.51
N VAL A 111 -7.96 -4.22 18.97
CA VAL A 111 -7.05 -5.12 19.68
C VAL A 111 -6.78 -6.32 18.76
N PHE A 112 -5.49 -6.69 18.58
CA PHE A 112 -5.11 -7.82 17.75
C PHE A 112 -5.21 -9.13 18.52
N ASP A 113 -5.65 -10.19 17.85
CA ASP A 113 -5.77 -11.52 18.43
C ASP A 113 -4.41 -12.07 18.89
N HIS A 114 -4.42 -12.85 19.96
CA HIS A 114 -3.24 -13.54 20.52
C HIS A 114 -2.11 -12.60 20.98
N THR A 115 -2.45 -11.38 21.39
CA THR A 115 -1.49 -10.36 21.82
C THR A 115 -1.56 -10.07 23.32
N PRO A 116 -0.52 -9.45 23.92
CA PRO A 116 -0.55 -9.04 25.32
C PRO A 116 -1.74 -8.14 25.67
N ALA A 117 -2.17 -7.25 24.76
CA ALA A 117 -3.33 -6.38 24.99
C ALA A 117 -4.63 -7.18 25.12
N GLU A 118 -4.86 -8.14 24.23
CA GLU A 118 -6.03 -9.03 24.29
C GLU A 118 -6.03 -9.84 25.59
N GLN A 119 -4.90 -10.47 25.93
CA GLN A 119 -4.76 -11.30 27.13
C GLN A 119 -5.00 -10.50 28.42
N ALA A 120 -4.68 -9.22 28.43
CA ALA A 120 -4.94 -8.32 29.56
C ALA A 120 -6.36 -7.79 29.58
N GLY A 121 -7.20 -8.08 28.58
CA GLY A 121 -8.58 -7.60 28.50
C GLY A 121 -8.70 -6.13 28.11
N VAL A 122 -7.70 -5.58 27.39
CA VAL A 122 -7.84 -4.27 26.73
C VAL A 122 -8.99 -4.35 25.73
N ALA A 123 -9.82 -3.35 25.69
CA ALA A 123 -10.99 -3.33 24.83
C ALA A 123 -10.94 -2.16 23.83
N GLU A 124 -11.59 -2.33 22.70
CA GLU A 124 -11.86 -1.22 21.79
C GLU A 124 -12.71 -0.18 22.52
N GLY A 125 -12.35 1.10 22.35
CA GLY A 125 -12.93 2.22 23.09
C GLY A 125 -12.19 2.58 24.39
N ASP A 126 -11.18 1.83 24.82
CA ASP A 126 -10.32 2.23 25.93
C ASP A 126 -9.50 3.46 25.55
N HIS A 127 -9.43 4.44 26.44
CA HIS A 127 -8.61 5.63 26.27
C HIS A 127 -7.29 5.47 27.00
N ILE A 128 -6.17 5.65 26.32
CA ILE A 128 -4.84 5.61 26.93
C ILE A 128 -4.60 6.96 27.62
N ILE A 129 -4.58 6.96 28.94
CA ILE A 129 -4.44 8.17 29.76
C ILE A 129 -3.07 8.31 30.40
N GLY A 130 -2.24 7.24 30.38
CA GLY A 130 -0.88 7.27 30.90
C GLY A 130 -0.06 6.08 30.47
N ILE A 131 1.26 6.28 30.35
CA ILE A 131 2.25 5.24 30.06
C ILE A 131 3.40 5.40 31.04
N ASP A 132 3.74 4.32 31.76
CA ASP A 132 4.65 4.30 32.89
C ASP A 132 4.30 5.40 33.90
N THR A 133 5.14 6.41 34.06
CA THR A 133 4.91 7.54 34.98
C THR A 133 4.37 8.78 34.29
N ALA A 134 4.26 8.76 32.96
CA ALA A 134 3.88 9.94 32.17
C ALA A 134 2.37 9.94 31.85
N SER A 135 1.74 11.11 31.91
CA SER A 135 0.39 11.32 31.37
C SER A 135 0.46 11.48 29.85
N THR A 136 -0.45 10.85 29.13
CA THR A 136 -0.56 10.96 27.67
C THR A 136 -1.41 12.17 27.21
N ARG A 137 -1.84 13.02 28.14
CA ARG A 137 -2.62 14.21 27.82
C ARG A 137 -1.84 15.15 26.89
N GLY A 138 -2.42 15.44 25.74
CA GLY A 138 -1.81 16.29 24.71
C GLY A 138 -0.78 15.58 23.82
N TRP A 139 -0.55 14.29 24.03
CA TRP A 139 0.29 13.50 23.13
C TRP A 139 -0.46 13.18 21.83
N THR A 140 0.31 13.00 20.76
CA THR A 140 -0.18 12.45 19.49
C THR A 140 -0.22 10.93 19.55
N SER A 141 -1.00 10.29 18.67
CA SER A 141 -0.98 8.81 18.52
C SER A 141 0.41 8.29 18.17
N GLN A 142 1.19 9.07 17.40
CA GLN A 142 2.58 8.71 17.07
C GLN A 142 3.47 8.69 18.31
N GLN A 143 3.40 9.69 19.17
CA GLN A 143 4.19 9.74 20.41
C GLN A 143 3.85 8.58 21.35
N VAL A 144 2.56 8.24 21.46
CA VAL A 144 2.12 7.06 22.22
C VAL A 144 2.64 5.77 21.60
N SER A 145 2.56 5.63 20.27
CA SER A 145 3.07 4.47 19.55
C SER A 145 4.59 4.31 19.73
N ASP A 146 5.36 5.40 19.63
CA ASP A 146 6.83 5.37 19.78
C ASP A 146 7.27 4.86 21.17
N VAL A 147 6.46 5.08 22.21
CA VAL A 147 6.73 4.58 23.57
C VAL A 147 6.21 3.16 23.77
N LEU A 148 5.07 2.79 23.18
CA LEU A 148 4.50 1.44 23.29
C LEU A 148 5.29 0.40 22.50
N VAL A 149 5.82 0.79 21.34
CA VAL A 149 6.72 -0.04 20.53
C VAL A 149 8.10 -0.07 21.17
N GLY A 150 8.70 -1.26 21.30
CA GLY A 150 10.01 -1.40 21.91
C GLY A 150 10.60 -2.78 21.73
N THR A 151 11.71 -3.04 22.41
CA THR A 151 12.39 -4.34 22.36
C THR A 151 11.50 -5.41 22.99
N ILE A 152 11.36 -6.55 22.31
CA ILE A 152 10.62 -7.71 22.79
C ILE A 152 11.19 -8.15 24.14
N GLY A 153 10.32 -8.53 25.09
CA GLY A 153 10.67 -8.92 26.44
C GLY A 153 10.80 -7.75 27.44
N THR A 154 10.84 -6.49 26.98
CA THR A 154 10.83 -5.33 27.88
C THR A 154 9.42 -5.03 28.38
N LYS A 155 9.34 -4.36 29.54
CA LYS A 155 8.05 -4.06 30.19
C LYS A 155 7.60 -2.63 29.92
N VAL A 156 6.29 -2.42 29.90
CA VAL A 156 5.65 -1.12 29.86
C VAL A 156 4.34 -1.17 30.66
N LYS A 157 4.05 -0.13 31.44
CA LYS A 157 2.78 0.00 32.15
C LYS A 157 1.89 0.98 31.41
N VAL A 158 0.62 0.63 31.23
CA VAL A 158 -0.34 1.50 30.54
C VAL A 158 -1.58 1.66 31.41
N LYS A 159 -2.04 2.90 31.54
CA LYS A 159 -3.28 3.27 32.20
C LYS A 159 -4.35 3.57 31.17
N PHE A 160 -5.49 2.94 31.32
CA PHE A 160 -6.65 3.09 30.47
C PHE A 160 -7.82 3.71 31.26
N ALA A 161 -8.57 4.58 30.61
CA ALA A 161 -9.91 4.97 31.04
C ALA A 161 -10.92 4.30 30.11
N ARG A 162 -11.81 3.48 30.68
CA ARG A 162 -12.85 2.78 29.93
C ARG A 162 -14.18 3.47 30.12
N PRO A 163 -14.92 3.83 29.05
CA PRO A 163 -16.26 4.37 29.15
C PRO A 163 -17.16 3.51 30.06
N GLY A 164 -17.83 4.13 31.00
CA GLY A 164 -18.70 3.44 31.98
C GLY A 164 -17.98 2.86 33.20
N ILE A 165 -16.63 2.93 33.29
CA ILE A 165 -15.87 2.53 34.48
C ILE A 165 -15.20 3.74 35.10
N ALA A 166 -15.53 4.02 36.39
CA ALA A 166 -15.05 5.22 37.06
C ALA A 166 -13.55 5.20 37.42
N THR A 167 -13.00 4.03 37.68
CA THR A 167 -11.59 3.85 38.06
C THR A 167 -10.73 3.52 36.86
N PRO A 168 -9.58 4.20 36.65
CA PRO A 168 -8.62 3.80 35.63
C PRO A 168 -8.14 2.37 35.80
N ILE A 169 -7.97 1.67 34.70
CA ILE A 169 -7.46 0.31 34.61
C ILE A 169 -5.96 0.39 34.30
N GLU A 170 -5.12 -0.20 35.14
CA GLU A 170 -3.68 -0.25 34.91
C GLU A 170 -3.23 -1.67 34.60
N HIS A 171 -2.50 -1.83 33.50
CA HIS A 171 -1.89 -3.10 33.10
C HIS A 171 -0.38 -2.95 32.92
N ALA A 172 0.36 -3.94 33.40
CA ALA A 172 1.79 -4.09 33.11
C ALA A 172 1.98 -5.13 32.02
N PHE A 173 2.44 -4.69 30.86
CA PHE A 173 2.69 -5.55 29.70
C PHE A 173 4.14 -5.93 29.58
N THR A 174 4.41 -7.15 29.10
CA THR A 174 5.68 -7.50 28.51
C THR A 174 5.52 -7.44 27.00
N ARG A 175 6.36 -6.65 26.31
CA ARG A 175 6.29 -6.52 24.86
C ARG A 175 6.57 -7.87 24.19
N ALA A 176 5.71 -8.26 23.30
CA ALA A 176 5.84 -9.46 22.46
C ALA A 176 6.05 -9.08 20.99
N GLU A 177 6.41 -10.04 20.16
CA GLU A 177 6.30 -9.85 18.71
C GLU A 177 4.83 -9.79 18.33
N ILE A 178 4.45 -8.69 17.72
CA ILE A 178 3.11 -8.44 17.20
C ILE A 178 3.14 -8.60 15.70
N HIS A 179 2.25 -9.43 15.18
CA HIS A 179 2.07 -9.64 13.76
C HIS A 179 0.83 -8.89 13.26
N VAL A 180 1.00 -8.07 12.21
CA VAL A 180 -0.10 -7.41 11.50
C VAL A 180 -0.45 -8.27 10.29
N PRO A 181 -1.66 -8.88 10.24
CA PRO A 181 -2.00 -9.78 9.15
C PRO A 181 -2.02 -9.05 7.79
N ALA A 182 -1.39 -9.65 6.79
CA ALA A 182 -1.48 -9.20 5.41
C ALA A 182 -2.86 -9.49 4.81
N VAL A 183 -3.50 -10.59 5.26
CA VAL A 183 -4.88 -10.98 4.93
C VAL A 183 -5.74 -10.87 6.18
N PRO A 184 -6.35 -9.70 6.46
CA PRO A 184 -7.05 -9.46 7.74
C PRO A 184 -8.31 -10.29 7.92
N TYR A 185 -8.89 -10.75 6.83
CA TYR A 185 -10.04 -11.67 6.78
C TYR A 185 -10.13 -12.31 5.40
N ALA A 186 -10.80 -13.46 5.31
CA ALA A 186 -11.13 -14.09 4.03
C ALA A 186 -12.51 -14.76 4.14
N LEU A 187 -13.36 -14.55 3.15
CA LEU A 187 -14.78 -14.84 3.22
C LEU A 187 -15.25 -15.73 2.07
N MET A 188 -16.16 -16.66 2.38
CA MET A 188 -17.00 -17.25 1.37
C MET A 188 -18.16 -16.28 1.07
N LEU A 189 -18.25 -15.81 -0.16
CA LEU A 189 -19.37 -15.01 -0.67
C LEU A 189 -20.41 -15.90 -1.37
N ASP A 190 -21.48 -15.28 -1.84
CA ASP A 190 -22.53 -15.96 -2.60
C ASP A 190 -21.95 -16.67 -3.83
N ASN A 191 -22.66 -17.70 -4.29
CA ASN A 191 -22.23 -18.58 -5.39
C ASN A 191 -20.88 -19.30 -5.14
N LYS A 192 -20.48 -19.45 -3.88
CA LYS A 192 -19.23 -20.10 -3.49
C LYS A 192 -17.98 -19.42 -4.06
N VAL A 193 -17.96 -18.10 -4.01
CA VAL A 193 -16.78 -17.31 -4.38
C VAL A 193 -15.95 -17.02 -3.13
N ALA A 194 -14.68 -17.41 -3.15
CA ALA A 194 -13.71 -17.04 -2.14
C ALA A 194 -13.28 -15.58 -2.39
N TYR A 195 -13.50 -14.69 -1.42
CA TYR A 195 -12.99 -13.32 -1.43
C TYR A 195 -11.82 -13.21 -0.47
N VAL A 196 -10.66 -12.78 -0.97
CA VAL A 196 -9.42 -12.69 -0.20
C VAL A 196 -8.75 -11.34 -0.48
N PRO A 197 -8.87 -10.38 0.43
CA PRO A 197 -8.14 -9.12 0.34
C PRO A 197 -6.70 -9.30 0.83
N LEU A 198 -5.75 -8.81 0.07
CA LEU A 198 -4.35 -8.68 0.47
C LEU A 198 -4.03 -7.19 0.59
N GLN A 199 -3.64 -6.74 1.79
CA GLN A 199 -3.44 -5.32 2.09
C GLN A 199 -1.99 -4.87 1.99
N GLN A 200 -1.04 -5.81 2.02
CA GLN A 200 0.39 -5.53 1.90
C GLN A 200 1.17 -6.83 1.61
N PHE A 201 2.35 -6.69 1.03
CA PHE A 201 3.29 -7.79 0.82
C PHE A 201 4.35 -7.77 1.93
N SER A 202 3.97 -8.22 3.13
CA SER A 202 4.86 -8.43 4.27
C SER A 202 5.47 -9.84 4.26
N GLU A 203 6.38 -10.13 5.18
CA GLU A 203 7.20 -11.35 5.21
C GLU A 203 6.41 -12.68 5.12
N ASN A 204 5.16 -12.71 5.61
CA ASN A 204 4.33 -13.92 5.65
C ASN A 204 3.11 -13.88 4.71
N SER A 205 2.98 -12.87 3.86
CA SER A 205 1.76 -12.64 3.08
C SER A 205 1.41 -13.79 2.13
N ALA A 206 2.38 -14.45 1.51
CA ALA A 206 2.15 -15.62 0.67
C ALA A 206 1.61 -16.82 1.46
N ALA A 207 2.15 -17.06 2.65
CA ALA A 207 1.69 -18.14 3.53
C ALA A 207 0.28 -17.87 4.06
N GLU A 208 -0.02 -16.63 4.46
CA GLU A 208 -1.34 -16.22 4.92
C GLU A 208 -2.40 -16.34 3.81
N LEU A 209 -2.07 -15.82 2.61
CA LEU A 209 -2.93 -15.93 1.45
C LEU A 209 -3.24 -17.39 1.13
N ARG A 210 -2.20 -18.24 1.01
CA ARG A 210 -2.32 -19.67 0.76
C ARG A 210 -3.20 -20.35 1.79
N GLY A 211 -2.96 -20.09 3.09
CA GLY A 211 -3.73 -20.67 4.18
C GLY A 211 -5.22 -20.35 4.09
N ASN A 212 -5.56 -19.09 3.83
CA ASN A 212 -6.93 -18.60 3.68
C ASN A 212 -7.62 -19.16 2.42
N VAL A 213 -6.94 -19.13 1.28
CA VAL A 213 -7.50 -19.69 0.04
C VAL A 213 -7.73 -21.18 0.19
N ASN A 214 -6.77 -21.95 0.70
CA ASN A 214 -6.92 -23.39 0.92
C ASN A 214 -8.06 -23.73 1.88
N ARG A 215 -8.28 -22.91 2.92
CA ARG A 215 -9.45 -23.07 3.80
C ARG A 215 -10.75 -22.90 3.03
N LEU A 216 -10.91 -21.82 2.26
CA LEU A 216 -12.11 -21.55 1.48
C LEU A 216 -12.32 -22.58 0.36
N MET A 217 -11.25 -23.07 -0.24
CA MET A 217 -11.33 -24.17 -1.22
C MET A 217 -11.87 -25.45 -0.59
N ARG A 218 -11.44 -25.82 0.62
CA ARG A 218 -12.01 -26.96 1.37
C ARG A 218 -13.47 -26.74 1.75
N GLU A 219 -13.88 -25.50 1.97
CA GLU A 219 -15.29 -25.12 2.19
C GLU A 219 -16.12 -25.14 0.89
N GLY A 220 -15.48 -25.44 -0.25
CA GLY A 220 -16.12 -25.65 -1.55
C GLY A 220 -16.20 -24.40 -2.42
N ALA A 221 -15.23 -23.49 -2.32
CA ALA A 221 -15.12 -22.36 -3.25
C ALA A 221 -14.97 -22.83 -4.70
N LYS A 222 -15.69 -22.16 -5.61
CA LYS A 222 -15.71 -22.46 -7.04
C LYS A 222 -15.04 -21.38 -7.90
N GLY A 223 -14.67 -20.27 -7.30
CA GLY A 223 -13.97 -19.15 -7.92
C GLY A 223 -13.33 -18.29 -6.84
N ILE A 224 -12.37 -17.47 -7.22
CA ILE A 224 -11.61 -16.64 -6.31
C ILE A 224 -11.65 -15.18 -6.80
N VAL A 225 -11.86 -14.27 -5.88
CA VAL A 225 -11.54 -12.83 -6.03
C VAL A 225 -10.36 -12.53 -5.13
N LEU A 226 -9.21 -12.24 -5.73
CA LEU A 226 -8.05 -11.68 -5.06
C LEU A 226 -8.15 -10.16 -5.15
N ASP A 227 -8.33 -9.50 -4.01
CA ASP A 227 -8.48 -8.04 -3.95
C ASP A 227 -7.15 -7.39 -3.55
N LEU A 228 -6.54 -6.72 -4.52
CA LEU A 228 -5.28 -5.97 -4.36
C LEU A 228 -5.52 -4.45 -4.39
N ARG A 229 -6.75 -4.00 -4.29
CA ARG A 229 -7.08 -2.58 -4.21
C ARG A 229 -6.51 -1.98 -2.91
N ASN A 230 -6.02 -0.77 -3.01
CA ASN A 230 -5.33 -0.06 -1.92
C ASN A 230 -4.08 -0.81 -1.39
N ASP A 231 -3.51 -1.77 -2.13
CA ASP A 231 -2.30 -2.48 -1.73
C ASP A 231 -1.06 -1.85 -2.38
N PRO A 232 -0.21 -1.13 -1.62
CA PRO A 232 0.97 -0.44 -2.16
C PRO A 232 2.11 -1.39 -2.56
N GLY A 233 1.92 -2.70 -2.39
CA GLY A 233 2.94 -3.71 -2.58
C GLY A 233 3.74 -4.00 -1.31
N GLY A 234 5.03 -4.26 -1.46
CA GLY A 234 5.95 -4.59 -0.37
C GLY A 234 7.11 -5.46 -0.84
N ILE A 235 7.36 -6.55 -0.13
CA ILE A 235 8.50 -7.45 -0.38
C ILE A 235 8.35 -8.15 -1.74
N LEU A 236 9.37 -8.00 -2.60
CA LEU A 236 9.39 -8.59 -3.94
C LEU A 236 9.19 -10.11 -3.91
N ASP A 237 9.94 -10.81 -3.05
CA ASP A 237 9.89 -12.27 -2.97
C ASP A 237 8.48 -12.78 -2.62
N GLN A 238 7.74 -12.04 -1.78
CA GLN A 238 6.36 -12.38 -1.46
C GLN A 238 5.42 -12.20 -2.68
N GLY A 239 5.69 -11.20 -3.52
CA GLY A 239 4.98 -11.05 -4.79
C GLY A 239 5.26 -12.20 -5.76
N LEU A 240 6.52 -12.63 -5.85
CA LEU A 240 6.91 -13.79 -6.65
C LEU A 240 6.26 -15.09 -6.14
N ASP A 241 6.29 -15.32 -4.83
CA ASP A 241 5.68 -16.49 -4.20
C ASP A 241 4.15 -16.53 -4.42
N ILE A 242 3.47 -15.38 -4.31
CA ILE A 242 2.02 -15.30 -4.56
C ILE A 242 1.69 -15.54 -6.04
N ALA A 243 2.48 -15.00 -6.97
CA ALA A 243 2.29 -15.31 -8.38
C ALA A 243 2.50 -16.80 -8.67
N ASP A 244 3.52 -17.42 -8.08
CA ASP A 244 3.82 -18.86 -8.20
C ASP A 244 2.64 -19.73 -7.69
N LEU A 245 2.02 -19.36 -6.56
CA LEU A 245 0.85 -20.07 -6.01
C LEU A 245 -0.31 -20.21 -7.03
N PHE A 246 -0.50 -19.23 -7.90
CA PHE A 246 -1.60 -19.24 -8.86
C PHE A 246 -1.21 -19.78 -10.24
N LEU A 247 0.06 -19.61 -10.67
CA LEU A 247 0.53 -20.07 -11.98
C LEU A 247 0.73 -21.58 -12.04
N GLY A 248 1.29 -22.18 -11.00
CA GLY A 248 1.32 -23.62 -10.77
C GLY A 248 2.26 -24.46 -11.63
N SER A 249 2.64 -24.04 -12.83
CA SER A 249 3.59 -24.76 -13.69
C SER A 249 5.02 -24.28 -13.43
N SER A 250 5.98 -25.19 -13.34
CA SER A 250 7.40 -24.82 -13.17
C SER A 250 7.97 -24.15 -14.41
N GLY A 251 8.82 -23.14 -14.21
CA GLY A 251 9.59 -22.48 -15.28
C GLY A 251 8.85 -21.38 -16.05
N GLN A 252 7.62 -21.01 -15.64
CA GLN A 252 6.95 -19.84 -16.22
C GLN A 252 7.59 -18.56 -15.68
N THR A 253 7.86 -17.60 -16.55
CA THR A 253 8.40 -16.30 -16.13
C THR A 253 7.34 -15.54 -15.30
N ILE A 254 7.71 -15.05 -14.12
CA ILE A 254 6.87 -14.16 -13.30
C ILE A 254 7.21 -12.70 -13.60
N ALA A 255 8.49 -12.38 -13.57
CA ALA A 255 9.01 -11.06 -13.87
C ALA A 255 10.48 -11.11 -14.29
N SER A 256 10.98 -10.05 -14.89
CA SER A 256 12.43 -9.86 -15.07
C SER A 256 12.86 -8.49 -14.56
N VAL A 257 14.06 -8.40 -13.99
CA VAL A 257 14.65 -7.17 -13.48
C VAL A 257 15.89 -6.83 -14.29
N ARG A 258 15.97 -5.61 -14.80
CA ARG A 258 17.14 -5.05 -15.48
C ARG A 258 17.77 -3.98 -14.61
N THR A 259 19.02 -4.16 -14.29
CA THR A 259 19.85 -3.21 -13.55
C THR A 259 20.82 -2.50 -14.49
N ARG A 260 21.55 -1.52 -13.99
CA ARG A 260 22.60 -0.82 -14.75
C ARG A 260 23.73 -1.76 -15.16
N GLN A 261 24.00 -2.79 -14.38
CA GLN A 261 25.13 -3.72 -14.59
C GLN A 261 24.62 -5.16 -14.64
N GLY A 262 25.20 -5.95 -15.54
CA GLY A 262 24.90 -7.36 -15.68
C GLY A 262 23.69 -7.70 -16.59
N PRO A 263 23.46 -8.99 -16.83
CA PRO A 263 22.32 -9.47 -17.60
C PRO A 263 21.01 -9.29 -16.79
N PRO A 264 19.84 -9.29 -17.47
CA PRO A 264 18.55 -9.30 -16.80
C PRO A 264 18.43 -10.51 -15.85
N GLN A 265 17.97 -10.28 -14.64
CA GLN A 265 17.57 -11.34 -13.72
C GLN A 265 16.13 -11.75 -14.04
N VAL A 266 15.90 -13.02 -14.32
CA VAL A 266 14.58 -13.58 -14.63
C VAL A 266 14.11 -14.41 -13.44
N PHE A 267 12.91 -14.11 -12.96
CA PHE A 267 12.24 -14.85 -11.90
C PHE A 267 11.19 -15.76 -12.53
N THR A 268 11.22 -17.02 -12.17
CA THR A 268 10.32 -18.05 -12.72
C THR A 268 9.63 -18.79 -11.61
N THR A 269 8.49 -19.39 -11.92
CA THR A 269 7.78 -20.30 -11.02
C THR A 269 8.64 -21.53 -10.73
N HIS A 270 8.56 -21.99 -9.47
CA HIS A 270 9.27 -23.20 -9.04
C HIS A 270 8.45 -24.47 -9.26
N GLY A 271 7.11 -24.32 -9.36
CA GLY A 271 6.16 -25.42 -9.28
C GLY A 271 6.01 -25.93 -7.84
N GLY A 272 5.03 -26.76 -7.59
CA GLY A 272 4.77 -27.30 -6.26
C GLY A 272 3.30 -27.19 -5.86
N GLU A 273 3.01 -26.92 -4.58
CA GLU A 273 1.64 -26.66 -4.14
C GLU A 273 1.12 -25.37 -4.78
N HIS A 274 0.11 -25.51 -5.62
CA HIS A 274 -0.55 -24.40 -6.26
C HIS A 274 -2.05 -24.40 -5.99
N ILE A 275 -2.63 -23.22 -6.08
CA ILE A 275 -4.07 -23.05 -6.02
C ILE A 275 -4.66 -23.54 -7.34
N GLY A 276 -5.48 -24.60 -7.28
CA GLY A 276 -6.02 -25.28 -8.48
C GLY A 276 -6.65 -24.35 -9.51
N ASN A 277 -6.98 -24.89 -10.68
CA ASN A 277 -7.48 -24.16 -11.86
C ASN A 277 -8.93 -23.62 -11.71
N VAL A 278 -9.28 -23.10 -10.53
CA VAL A 278 -10.55 -22.39 -10.37
C VAL A 278 -10.50 -21.01 -11.02
N PRO A 279 -11.62 -20.48 -11.53
CA PRO A 279 -11.69 -19.14 -12.06
C PRO A 279 -11.18 -18.10 -11.05
N LEU A 280 -10.32 -17.20 -11.52
CA LEU A 280 -9.67 -16.16 -10.72
C LEU A 280 -9.93 -14.78 -11.32
N VAL A 281 -10.41 -13.88 -10.48
CA VAL A 281 -10.51 -12.45 -10.77
C VAL A 281 -9.57 -11.72 -9.81
N VAL A 282 -8.79 -10.78 -10.33
CA VAL A 282 -7.97 -9.85 -9.54
C VAL A 282 -8.59 -8.47 -9.60
N LEU A 283 -8.85 -7.86 -8.44
CA LEU A 283 -9.28 -6.46 -8.35
C LEU A 283 -8.08 -5.57 -8.15
N VAL A 284 -8.01 -4.47 -8.90
CA VAL A 284 -6.95 -3.45 -8.80
C VAL A 284 -7.52 -2.04 -8.89
N ASP A 285 -6.80 -1.09 -8.31
CA ASP A 285 -7.10 0.34 -8.37
C ASP A 285 -5.82 1.18 -8.54
N GLY A 286 -5.95 2.51 -8.55
CA GLY A 286 -4.83 3.43 -8.67
C GLY A 286 -3.81 3.37 -7.54
N TYR A 287 -4.12 2.69 -6.42
CA TYR A 287 -3.21 2.49 -5.28
C TYR A 287 -2.55 1.10 -5.30
N SER A 288 -3.00 0.19 -6.15
CA SER A 288 -2.34 -1.11 -6.38
C SER A 288 -0.98 -0.89 -7.01
N ALA A 289 0.12 -1.15 -6.28
CA ALA A 289 1.46 -0.76 -6.71
C ALA A 289 2.51 -1.86 -6.53
N SER A 290 3.62 -1.77 -7.27
CA SER A 290 4.84 -2.57 -7.04
C SER A 290 4.57 -4.10 -7.05
N ALA A 291 4.71 -4.81 -5.91
CA ALA A 291 4.48 -6.26 -5.83
C ALA A 291 3.06 -6.65 -6.24
N SER A 292 2.03 -5.83 -5.94
CA SER A 292 0.66 -6.02 -6.43
C SER A 292 0.60 -6.03 -7.96
N GLU A 293 1.39 -5.15 -8.61
CA GLU A 293 1.46 -5.07 -10.06
C GLU A 293 2.28 -6.22 -10.67
N ILE A 294 3.30 -6.73 -9.95
CA ILE A 294 4.06 -7.92 -10.37
C ILE A 294 3.12 -9.13 -10.40
N VAL A 295 2.36 -9.37 -9.32
CA VAL A 295 1.38 -10.46 -9.27
C VAL A 295 0.33 -10.28 -10.36
N THR A 296 -0.31 -9.12 -10.44
CA THR A 296 -1.37 -8.86 -11.43
C THR A 296 -0.85 -8.99 -12.86
N GLY A 297 0.34 -8.43 -13.14
CA GLY A 297 0.97 -8.46 -14.45
C GLY A 297 1.32 -9.88 -14.89
N ALA A 298 1.89 -10.69 -14.01
CA ALA A 298 2.21 -12.09 -14.28
C ALA A 298 0.93 -12.90 -14.58
N LEU A 299 -0.10 -12.76 -13.72
CA LEU A 299 -1.36 -13.49 -13.89
C LEU A 299 -2.13 -13.05 -15.13
N GLN A 300 -2.08 -11.77 -15.49
CA GLN A 300 -2.71 -11.24 -16.70
C GLN A 300 -1.99 -11.70 -17.96
N ASP A 301 -0.65 -11.66 -17.99
CA ASP A 301 0.16 -12.04 -19.15
C ASP A 301 0.04 -13.53 -19.47
N HIS A 302 -0.06 -14.38 -18.43
CA HIS A 302 -0.27 -15.82 -18.57
C HIS A 302 -1.75 -16.25 -18.70
N ASP A 303 -2.66 -15.31 -18.89
CA ASP A 303 -4.10 -15.61 -18.98
C ASP A 303 -4.64 -16.41 -17.78
N ARG A 304 -4.00 -16.30 -16.61
CA ARG A 304 -4.41 -17.01 -15.39
C ARG A 304 -5.50 -16.29 -14.61
N ALA A 305 -5.55 -14.95 -14.68
CA ALA A 305 -6.57 -14.15 -14.01
C ALA A 305 -7.20 -13.13 -14.95
N LEU A 306 -8.49 -12.85 -14.71
CA LEU A 306 -9.18 -11.71 -15.29
C LEU A 306 -8.99 -10.52 -14.35
N VAL A 307 -8.50 -9.40 -14.86
CA VAL A 307 -8.24 -8.19 -14.07
C VAL A 307 -9.43 -7.23 -14.22
N VAL A 308 -9.98 -6.78 -13.09
CA VAL A 308 -11.14 -5.88 -13.03
C VAL A 308 -10.82 -4.70 -12.11
N GLY A 309 -11.25 -3.50 -12.47
CA GLY A 309 -11.06 -2.30 -11.66
C GLY A 309 -10.62 -1.10 -12.47
N THR A 310 -9.71 -0.29 -11.92
CA THR A 310 -9.08 0.85 -12.59
C THR A 310 -7.59 0.59 -12.81
N THR A 311 -6.95 1.38 -13.69
CA THR A 311 -5.52 1.21 -13.98
C THR A 311 -4.69 1.37 -12.71
N SER A 312 -3.75 0.44 -12.49
CA SER A 312 -2.90 0.42 -11.31
C SER A 312 -1.91 1.59 -11.26
N PHE A 313 -1.18 1.70 -10.15
CA PHE A 313 -0.29 2.83 -9.85
C PHE A 313 0.79 3.07 -10.92
N GLY A 314 1.43 2.04 -11.44
CA GLY A 314 2.52 2.16 -12.42
C GLY A 314 3.91 2.31 -11.81
N LYS A 315 4.25 1.52 -10.79
CA LYS A 315 5.60 1.48 -10.19
C LYS A 315 6.39 0.29 -10.74
N GLY A 316 7.08 0.53 -11.86
CA GLY A 316 7.95 -0.46 -12.54
C GLY A 316 9.42 -0.41 -12.10
N LEU A 317 9.72 0.07 -10.89
CA LEU A 317 11.06 0.28 -10.36
C LEU A 317 11.35 -0.67 -9.19
N VAL A 318 12.62 -1.06 -9.07
CA VAL A 318 13.13 -1.86 -7.94
C VAL A 318 14.06 -1.01 -7.09
N GLN A 319 13.79 -0.99 -5.78
CA GLN A 319 14.65 -0.35 -4.80
C GLN A 319 15.45 -1.40 -4.04
N THR A 320 16.74 -1.09 -3.81
CA THR A 320 17.62 -1.85 -2.91
C THR A 320 17.96 -1.00 -1.71
N VAL A 321 17.94 -1.59 -0.53
CA VAL A 321 18.36 -0.94 0.71
C VAL A 321 19.81 -1.32 0.99
N PHE A 322 20.68 -0.33 1.05
CA PHE A 322 22.09 -0.48 1.37
C PHE A 322 22.32 -0.02 2.80
N PRO A 323 22.76 -0.89 3.71
CA PRO A 323 23.14 -0.46 5.04
C PRO A 323 24.35 0.46 4.97
N LEU A 324 24.36 1.49 5.82
CA LEU A 324 25.44 2.44 6.01
C LEU A 324 25.90 2.40 7.47
N ASP A 325 27.01 3.08 7.76
CA ASP A 325 27.53 3.17 9.11
C ASP A 325 26.52 3.81 10.09
N ASP A 326 26.71 3.61 11.37
CA ASP A 326 25.89 4.16 12.47
C ASP A 326 24.38 3.85 12.37
N GLY A 327 24.01 2.76 11.67
CA GLY A 327 22.63 2.30 11.52
C GLY A 327 21.80 3.11 10.51
N TRP A 328 22.41 3.95 9.70
CA TRP A 328 21.80 4.57 8.55
C TRP A 328 21.61 3.57 7.41
N ALA A 329 20.75 3.90 6.47
CA ALA A 329 20.61 3.13 5.24
C ALA A 329 20.21 4.01 4.06
N MET A 330 20.66 3.60 2.88
CA MET A 330 20.27 4.21 1.61
C MET A 330 19.32 3.27 0.86
N LYS A 331 18.05 3.66 0.71
CA LYS A 331 17.14 3.05 -0.24
C LYS A 331 17.36 3.71 -1.60
N LEU A 332 17.76 2.96 -2.60
CA LEU A 332 18.13 3.47 -3.91
C LEU A 332 17.42 2.67 -5.00
N THR A 333 16.90 3.35 -6.00
CA THR A 333 16.39 2.71 -7.22
C THR A 333 17.54 2.14 -8.02
N THR A 334 17.59 0.82 -8.13
CA THR A 334 18.71 0.08 -8.76
C THR A 334 18.32 -0.65 -10.03
N GLY A 335 17.01 -0.78 -10.30
CA GLY A 335 16.55 -1.52 -11.46
C GLY A 335 15.15 -1.17 -11.91
N LYS A 336 14.80 -1.70 -13.08
CA LYS A 336 13.45 -1.68 -13.65
C LYS A 336 12.98 -3.11 -13.81
N TRP A 337 11.73 -3.37 -13.45
CA TRP A 337 11.16 -4.68 -13.68
C TRP A 337 10.18 -4.68 -14.87
N TYR A 338 9.99 -5.85 -15.43
CA TYR A 338 9.18 -6.11 -16.61
C TYR A 338 8.34 -7.36 -16.37
N THR A 339 7.12 -7.37 -16.90
CA THR A 339 6.21 -8.53 -16.84
C THR A 339 6.69 -9.67 -17.77
N PRO A 340 6.06 -10.85 -17.73
CA PRO A 340 6.41 -11.98 -18.63
C PRO A 340 6.43 -11.61 -20.11
N SER A 341 5.48 -10.80 -20.58
CA SER A 341 5.44 -10.33 -21.98
C SER A 341 6.54 -9.30 -22.32
N GLY A 342 7.36 -8.90 -21.35
CA GLY A 342 8.43 -7.91 -21.52
C GLY A 342 7.95 -6.45 -21.45
N ARG A 343 6.70 -6.18 -21.11
CA ARG A 343 6.20 -4.81 -20.96
C ARG A 343 6.68 -4.18 -19.67
N SER A 344 7.09 -2.91 -19.73
CA SER A 344 7.26 -2.05 -18.56
C SER A 344 5.92 -1.38 -18.23
N ILE A 345 5.61 -1.33 -16.95
CA ILE A 345 4.40 -0.65 -16.46
C ILE A 345 4.72 0.71 -15.85
N GLN A 346 5.99 1.12 -15.87
CA GLN A 346 6.43 2.37 -15.24
C GLN A 346 5.67 3.58 -15.80
N LYS A 347 5.02 4.33 -14.94
CA LYS A 347 4.44 5.64 -15.22
C LYS A 347 5.47 6.73 -14.88
N ASN A 348 5.76 7.64 -15.81
CA ASN A 348 6.68 8.75 -15.56
C ASN A 348 6.00 9.77 -14.65
N ARG A 349 6.45 9.87 -13.41
CA ARG A 349 5.99 10.82 -12.40
C ARG A 349 7.08 11.84 -12.11
N LYS A 350 6.74 13.12 -12.15
CA LYS A 350 7.72 14.19 -11.93
C LYS A 350 7.88 14.60 -10.47
N HIS A 351 6.92 14.26 -9.58
CA HIS A 351 6.98 14.58 -8.14
C HIS A 351 6.14 13.61 -7.32
N ILE A 352 6.70 13.10 -6.24
CA ILE A 352 5.98 12.42 -5.14
C ILE A 352 6.44 13.11 -3.86
N ASP A 353 5.51 13.51 -3.01
CA ASP A 353 5.81 14.10 -1.70
C ASP A 353 6.47 13.04 -0.80
N PRO A 354 7.73 13.23 -0.37
CA PRO A 354 8.46 12.26 0.44
C PRO A 354 7.92 12.09 1.86
N ASP A 355 7.13 13.04 2.39
CA ASP A 355 6.59 12.97 3.75
C ASP A 355 5.28 12.15 3.85
N SER A 356 4.76 11.69 2.73
CA SER A 356 3.64 10.76 2.74
C SER A 356 4.14 9.33 2.90
N ALA A 357 4.13 8.81 4.12
CA ALA A 357 4.46 7.41 4.47
C ALA A 357 3.46 6.38 3.87
N VAL A 358 2.38 6.86 3.34
CA VAL A 358 1.52 6.22 2.34
C VAL A 358 1.79 6.99 1.07
N ALA A 359 2.03 6.32 -0.05
CA ALA A 359 2.15 6.99 -1.34
C ALA A 359 0.89 7.82 -1.59
N THR A 360 0.82 9.00 -0.95
CA THR A 360 -0.20 9.99 -1.27
C THR A 360 0.16 10.48 -2.64
N VAL A 361 -0.51 9.91 -3.59
CA VAL A 361 -0.60 10.40 -4.96
C VAL A 361 -0.94 11.89 -4.84
N ALA A 362 -0.11 12.76 -5.42
CA ALA A 362 -0.39 14.19 -5.44
C ALA A 362 -1.82 14.41 -5.99
N PRO A 363 -2.62 15.34 -5.42
CA PRO A 363 -4.02 15.53 -5.79
C PRO A 363 -4.28 15.75 -7.28
N ASP A 364 -3.29 16.18 -8.03
CA ASP A 364 -3.41 16.40 -9.49
C ASP A 364 -3.17 15.12 -10.33
N ASP A 365 -2.49 14.10 -9.75
CA ASP A 365 -2.33 12.77 -10.35
C ASP A 365 -3.43 11.79 -9.93
N THR A 366 -4.29 12.18 -8.96
CA THR A 366 -5.40 11.39 -8.41
C THR A 366 -6.72 11.54 -9.16
N LYS A 367 -6.78 12.29 -10.24
CA LYS A 367 -7.88 12.03 -11.16
C LYS A 367 -7.74 10.56 -11.56
N PRO A 368 -8.68 9.71 -11.14
CA PRO A 368 -8.62 8.32 -11.57
C PRO A 368 -8.49 8.36 -13.08
N ASP A 369 -7.48 7.65 -13.65
CA ASP A 369 -7.45 7.33 -15.08
C ASP A 369 -8.70 6.50 -15.47
N SER A 370 -9.74 6.56 -14.63
CA SER A 370 -11.02 5.89 -14.77
C SER A 370 -11.72 6.17 -16.09
N LEU A 371 -11.27 7.19 -16.78
CA LEU A 371 -11.70 7.57 -18.11
C LEU A 371 -10.45 7.99 -18.91
N GLU A 372 -9.39 7.19 -18.90
CA GLU A 372 -8.36 7.36 -19.91
C GLU A 372 -9.08 7.33 -21.25
N GLN A 373 -9.26 8.53 -21.81
CA GLN A 373 -9.92 8.70 -23.10
C GLN A 373 -9.23 7.77 -24.09
N ASP A 374 -9.96 7.14 -24.99
CA ASP A 374 -9.43 6.26 -26.04
C ASP A 374 -8.21 6.85 -26.78
N SER A 375 -8.02 8.17 -26.72
CA SER A 375 -6.84 8.88 -27.23
C SER A 375 -5.53 8.53 -26.49
N VAL A 376 -5.54 8.28 -25.18
CA VAL A 376 -4.33 7.96 -24.40
C VAL A 376 -3.98 6.48 -24.58
N LYS A 377 -4.98 5.58 -24.64
CA LYS A 377 -4.77 4.16 -24.96
C LYS A 377 -4.11 3.96 -26.33
N LYS A 378 -4.44 4.78 -27.32
CA LYS A 378 -3.88 4.70 -28.69
C LYS A 378 -2.35 4.90 -28.76
N HIS A 379 -1.73 5.49 -27.75
CA HIS A 379 -0.29 5.78 -27.71
C HIS A 379 0.52 4.86 -26.79
N ARG A 380 -0.15 3.94 -26.06
CA ARG A 380 0.55 2.98 -25.20
C ARG A 380 1.12 1.80 -25.99
N PRO A 381 2.33 1.31 -25.65
CA PRO A 381 2.88 0.11 -26.25
C PRO A 381 1.95 -1.10 -26.04
N MET A 382 1.65 -1.82 -27.11
CA MET A 382 0.81 -3.02 -27.09
C MET A 382 1.66 -4.27 -27.05
N TYR A 383 1.25 -5.22 -26.23
CA TYR A 383 1.86 -6.54 -26.07
C TYR A 383 0.78 -7.61 -26.20
N LYS A 384 1.18 -8.88 -26.16
CA LYS A 384 0.28 -10.02 -26.22
C LYS A 384 0.45 -10.89 -24.98
N SER A 385 -0.67 -11.33 -24.42
CA SER A 385 -0.69 -12.42 -23.44
C SER A 385 -0.43 -13.77 -24.13
N ASP A 386 -0.24 -14.82 -23.38
CA ASP A 386 -0.03 -16.18 -23.91
C ASP A 386 -1.14 -16.64 -24.86
N ALA A 387 -2.41 -16.30 -24.56
CA ALA A 387 -3.55 -16.58 -25.44
C ALA A 387 -3.77 -15.54 -26.55
N GLY A 388 -2.84 -14.59 -26.73
CA GLY A 388 -2.89 -13.57 -27.77
C GLY A 388 -3.80 -12.38 -27.50
N ARG A 389 -4.29 -12.19 -26.26
CA ARG A 389 -5.05 -10.99 -25.88
C ARG A 389 -4.15 -9.75 -25.97
N THR A 390 -4.71 -8.61 -26.34
CA THR A 390 -3.98 -7.35 -26.30
C THR A 390 -3.91 -6.83 -24.87
N ILE A 391 -2.71 -6.56 -24.40
CA ILE A 391 -2.40 -5.97 -23.10
C ILE A 391 -1.49 -4.76 -23.30
N TYR A 392 -1.53 -3.79 -22.37
CA TYR A 392 -0.87 -2.50 -22.55
C TYR A 392 0.28 -2.32 -21.57
N GLY A 393 1.37 -1.68 -22.03
CA GLY A 393 2.50 -1.25 -21.21
C GLY A 393 2.49 0.27 -20.97
N GLY A 394 3.41 0.77 -20.11
CA GLY A 394 3.65 2.20 -19.94
C GLY A 394 2.52 2.95 -19.22
N GLY A 395 2.30 2.69 -17.93
CA GLY A 395 1.33 3.46 -17.16
C GLY A 395 0.46 2.63 -16.21
N GLY A 396 1.05 1.60 -15.60
CA GLY A 396 0.35 0.65 -14.73
C GLY A 396 -0.24 -0.55 -15.48
N ILE A 397 -0.84 -1.46 -14.73
CA ILE A 397 -1.60 -2.59 -15.27
C ILE A 397 -2.99 -2.07 -15.66
N THR A 398 -3.33 -2.19 -16.93
CA THR A 398 -4.68 -1.86 -17.42
C THR A 398 -5.59 -3.06 -17.22
N PRO A 399 -6.72 -2.92 -16.51
CA PRO A 399 -7.68 -4.01 -16.33
C PRO A 399 -8.25 -4.53 -17.66
N ASP A 400 -8.63 -5.82 -17.67
CA ASP A 400 -9.39 -6.42 -18.79
C ASP A 400 -10.83 -5.88 -18.85
N ILE A 401 -11.42 -5.62 -17.66
CA ILE A 401 -12.70 -4.92 -17.53
C ILE A 401 -12.48 -3.68 -16.66
N ILE A 402 -12.58 -2.51 -17.29
CA ILE A 402 -12.48 -1.23 -16.57
C ILE A 402 -13.83 -0.96 -15.91
N VAL A 403 -13.80 -0.86 -14.58
CA VAL A 403 -14.95 -0.48 -13.77
C VAL A 403 -14.50 0.67 -12.87
N PRO A 404 -15.04 1.88 -13.07
CA PRO A 404 -14.75 3.00 -12.17
C PRO A 404 -15.09 2.65 -10.72
N GLU A 405 -14.40 3.29 -9.80
CA GLU A 405 -14.81 3.31 -8.40
C GLU A 405 -16.21 3.93 -8.30
N ASP A 406 -16.87 3.70 -7.16
CA ASP A 406 -18.23 4.18 -6.94
C ASP A 406 -18.32 5.68 -7.29
N THR A 407 -19.30 6.02 -8.12
CA THR A 407 -19.54 7.41 -8.49
C THR A 407 -20.17 8.12 -7.30
N VAL A 408 -19.33 8.75 -6.51
CA VAL A 408 -19.75 9.67 -5.46
C VAL A 408 -20.54 10.81 -6.13
N THR A 409 -21.78 11.02 -5.73
CA THR A 409 -22.60 12.11 -6.29
C THR A 409 -21.95 13.48 -6.06
N THR A 410 -22.29 14.47 -6.86
CA THR A 410 -21.77 15.83 -6.67
C THR A 410 -22.00 16.33 -5.25
N ALA A 411 -23.15 16.04 -4.66
CA ALA A 411 -23.46 16.41 -3.28
C ALA A 411 -22.55 15.70 -2.25
N GLU A 412 -22.28 14.43 -2.45
CA GLU A 412 -21.33 13.67 -1.60
C GLU A 412 -19.89 14.18 -1.76
N GLN A 413 -19.49 14.56 -2.98
CA GLN A 413 -18.17 15.17 -3.23
C GLN A 413 -18.02 16.53 -2.56
N GLU A 414 -19.04 17.39 -2.64
CA GLU A 414 -19.04 18.70 -1.98
C GLU A 414 -19.00 18.55 -0.45
N PHE A 415 -19.78 17.61 0.09
CA PHE A 415 -19.75 17.25 1.48
C PHE A 415 -18.36 16.75 1.92
N ALA A 416 -17.79 15.79 1.19
CA ALA A 416 -16.45 15.26 1.46
C ALA A 416 -15.37 16.36 1.42
N LYS A 417 -15.42 17.28 0.44
CA LYS A 417 -14.50 18.43 0.39
C LYS A 417 -14.64 19.36 1.60
N ALA A 418 -15.88 19.62 2.03
CA ALA A 418 -16.12 20.50 3.18
C ALA A 418 -15.57 19.94 4.50
N ILE A 419 -15.61 18.61 4.66
CA ILE A 419 -15.14 17.95 5.90
C ILE A 419 -13.67 17.50 5.83
N ALA A 420 -13.04 17.45 4.64
CA ALA A 420 -11.67 16.95 4.45
C ALA A 420 -10.65 17.54 5.44
N PRO A 421 -10.62 18.87 5.72
CA PRO A 421 -9.69 19.45 6.69
C PRO A 421 -9.92 18.99 8.14
N LYS A 422 -11.12 18.45 8.43
CA LYS A 422 -11.55 18.02 9.77
C LYS A 422 -11.82 16.52 9.83
N PHE A 423 -11.36 15.76 8.82
CA PHE A 423 -11.63 14.33 8.72
C PHE A 423 -11.18 13.51 9.93
N PRO A 424 -10.02 13.79 10.59
CA PRO A 424 -9.66 13.10 11.82
C PRO A 424 -10.69 13.29 12.95
N ALA A 425 -11.20 14.52 13.13
CA ALA A 425 -12.23 14.82 14.13
C ALA A 425 -13.57 14.15 13.79
N LEU A 426 -13.95 14.11 12.50
CA LEU A 426 -15.14 13.40 12.05
C LEU A 426 -15.04 11.90 12.37
N ARG A 427 -13.88 11.28 12.12
CA ARG A 427 -13.65 9.86 12.46
C ARG A 427 -13.84 9.61 13.95
N GLY A 428 -13.39 10.52 14.81
CA GLY A 428 -13.59 10.44 16.24
C GLY A 428 -15.08 10.44 16.63
N VAL A 429 -15.85 11.40 16.09
CA VAL A 429 -17.31 11.48 16.34
C VAL A 429 -18.03 10.25 15.79
N LEU A 430 -17.67 9.79 14.59
CA LEU A 430 -18.23 8.58 13.98
C LEU A 430 -17.96 7.34 14.85
N TYR A 431 -16.72 7.20 15.32
CA TYR A 431 -16.32 6.07 16.16
C TYR A 431 -17.07 6.09 17.50
N SER A 432 -17.03 7.19 18.26
CA SER A 432 -17.65 7.28 19.57
C SER A 432 -19.16 7.05 19.50
N TYR A 433 -19.82 7.64 18.50
CA TYR A 433 -21.25 7.41 18.33
C TYR A 433 -21.57 5.96 17.90
N SER A 434 -20.80 5.39 16.99
CA SER A 434 -20.97 3.99 16.59
C SER A 434 -20.71 3.02 17.73
N PHE A 435 -19.78 3.37 18.64
CA PHE A 435 -19.49 2.58 19.83
C PHE A 435 -20.69 2.54 20.81
N GLU A 436 -21.43 3.63 20.95
CA GLU A 436 -22.69 3.65 21.74
C GLU A 436 -23.79 2.79 21.09
N LEU A 437 -23.84 2.76 19.75
CA LEU A 437 -24.87 2.03 19.02
C LEU A 437 -24.63 0.52 18.94
N LYS A 438 -23.36 0.06 19.02
CA LYS A 438 -22.96 -1.32 18.71
C LYS A 438 -23.69 -2.39 19.53
N ASP A 439 -24.04 -2.11 20.79
CA ASP A 439 -24.68 -3.05 21.69
C ASP A 439 -26.21 -3.13 21.52
N HIS A 440 -26.77 -2.29 20.65
CA HIS A 440 -28.22 -2.14 20.43
C HIS A 440 -28.66 -2.55 19.00
N VAL A 441 -27.81 -3.29 18.27
CA VAL A 441 -28.07 -3.65 16.89
C VAL A 441 -28.04 -5.17 16.66
N THR A 442 -28.75 -5.62 15.64
CA THR A 442 -28.66 -6.97 15.07
C THR A 442 -27.84 -6.93 13.78
N LYS A 443 -27.43 -8.11 13.25
CA LYS A 443 -26.65 -8.16 12.01
C LYS A 443 -27.35 -7.51 10.82
N ASP A 444 -28.67 -7.45 10.82
CA ASP A 444 -29.51 -6.94 9.72
C ASP A 444 -30.00 -5.50 9.97
N PHE A 445 -29.40 -4.78 10.92
CA PHE A 445 -29.82 -3.42 11.23
C PHE A 445 -29.73 -2.49 10.00
N THR A 446 -30.56 -1.48 9.97
CA THR A 446 -30.49 -0.36 9.02
C THR A 446 -30.25 0.95 9.78
N VAL A 447 -29.56 1.89 9.14
CA VAL A 447 -29.33 3.22 9.71
C VAL A 447 -30.64 3.98 9.75
N LYS A 448 -31.07 4.32 10.97
CA LYS A 448 -32.33 5.03 11.22
C LYS A 448 -32.19 6.54 11.00
N PRO A 449 -33.25 7.26 10.65
CA PRO A 449 -33.24 8.73 10.57
C PRO A 449 -32.72 9.39 11.84
N GLU A 450 -33.13 8.89 13.02
CA GLU A 450 -32.73 9.42 14.32
C GLU A 450 -31.23 9.32 14.57
N TRP A 451 -30.58 8.28 14.03
CA TRP A 451 -29.12 8.11 14.11
C TRP A 451 -28.40 9.19 13.29
N ARG A 452 -28.92 9.51 12.10
CA ARG A 452 -28.34 10.58 11.27
C ARG A 452 -28.51 11.94 11.92
N ASP A 453 -29.69 12.20 12.51
CA ASP A 453 -29.96 13.45 13.19
C ASP A 453 -29.06 13.65 14.40
N GLU A 454 -28.85 12.61 15.19
CA GLU A 454 -27.93 12.65 16.33
C GLU A 454 -26.49 12.80 15.88
N PHE A 455 -26.07 12.09 14.83
CA PHE A 455 -24.74 12.22 14.25
C PHE A 455 -24.49 13.65 13.76
N TYR A 456 -25.45 14.25 13.06
CA TYR A 456 -25.35 15.65 12.66
C TYR A 456 -25.17 16.60 13.86
N LYS A 457 -25.96 16.43 14.93
CA LYS A 457 -25.84 17.27 16.14
C LYS A 457 -24.44 17.18 16.73
N ARG A 458 -23.85 15.99 16.77
CA ARG A 458 -22.48 15.79 17.26
C ARG A 458 -21.43 16.44 16.34
N LEU A 459 -21.58 16.34 15.03
CA LEU A 459 -20.71 17.02 14.08
C LEU A 459 -20.80 18.55 14.21
N ALA A 460 -22.00 19.07 14.44
CA ALA A 460 -22.22 20.51 14.65
C ALA A 460 -21.62 20.98 15.99
N ALA A 461 -21.82 20.22 17.07
CA ALA A 461 -21.23 20.50 18.38
C ALA A 461 -19.70 20.51 18.36
N ALA A 462 -19.09 19.59 17.59
CA ALA A 462 -17.65 19.52 17.35
C ALA A 462 -17.15 20.56 16.31
N LYS A 463 -18.02 21.41 15.80
CA LYS A 463 -17.72 22.43 14.77
C LYS A 463 -17.09 21.84 13.51
N ILE A 464 -17.41 20.59 13.19
CA ILE A 464 -16.93 19.90 11.99
C ILE A 464 -17.76 20.34 10.79
N LEU A 465 -19.07 20.30 10.91
CA LEU A 465 -20.03 20.68 9.89
C LEU A 465 -21.22 21.37 10.55
N THR A 466 -21.67 22.50 9.97
CA THR A 466 -22.84 23.26 10.46
C THR A 466 -23.94 23.40 9.41
N ASP A 467 -23.65 23.11 8.16
CA ASP A 467 -24.65 23.17 7.07
C ASP A 467 -25.46 21.86 7.03
N ARG A 468 -26.67 21.94 7.58
CA ARG A 468 -27.62 20.81 7.60
C ARG A 468 -28.05 20.40 6.19
N LYS A 469 -28.23 21.35 5.27
CA LYS A 469 -28.67 21.04 3.91
C LYS A 469 -27.61 20.24 3.14
N GLN A 470 -26.33 20.60 3.31
CA GLN A 470 -25.22 19.87 2.73
C GLN A 470 -25.10 18.46 3.33
N TYR A 471 -25.31 18.31 4.63
CA TYR A 471 -25.34 17.01 5.29
C TYR A 471 -26.47 16.11 4.78
N ASP A 472 -27.69 16.63 4.67
CA ASP A 472 -28.85 15.86 4.22
C ASP A 472 -28.70 15.42 2.75
N ALA A 473 -28.07 16.25 1.91
CA ALA A 473 -27.76 15.91 0.53
C ALA A 473 -26.76 14.75 0.40
N ALA A 474 -25.90 14.52 1.41
CA ALA A 474 -24.94 13.42 1.48
C ALA A 474 -25.46 12.21 2.27
N THR A 475 -26.77 12.09 2.50
CA THR A 475 -27.39 11.00 3.27
C THR A 475 -26.89 9.59 2.88
N PRO A 476 -26.73 9.20 1.60
CA PRO A 476 -26.23 7.87 1.26
C PRO A 476 -24.82 7.62 1.81
N LEU A 477 -23.91 8.58 1.69
CA LEU A 477 -22.54 8.49 2.22
C LEU A 477 -22.54 8.36 3.75
N VAL A 478 -23.33 9.18 4.44
CA VAL A 478 -23.47 9.12 5.90
C VAL A 478 -24.03 7.77 6.35
N ASN A 479 -25.02 7.22 5.63
CA ASN A 479 -25.55 5.89 5.90
C ASN A 479 -24.49 4.81 5.75
N ARG A 480 -23.68 4.87 4.70
CA ARG A 480 -22.57 3.93 4.49
C ARG A 480 -21.59 3.96 5.67
N TRP A 481 -21.14 5.14 6.06
CA TRP A 481 -20.21 5.30 7.20
C TRP A 481 -20.76 4.76 8.51
N LEU A 482 -21.96 5.15 8.89
CA LEU A 482 -22.60 4.66 10.13
C LEU A 482 -22.85 3.15 10.06
N SER A 483 -23.39 2.64 8.94
CA SER A 483 -23.64 1.23 8.76
C SER A 483 -22.36 0.39 8.88
N GLN A 484 -21.30 0.81 8.21
CA GLN A 484 -20.03 0.11 8.21
C GLN A 484 -19.35 0.16 9.57
N GLN A 485 -19.29 1.35 10.19
CA GLN A 485 -18.60 1.52 11.47
C GLN A 485 -19.31 0.80 12.62
N VAL A 486 -20.64 0.91 12.69
CA VAL A 486 -21.44 0.18 13.71
C VAL A 486 -21.31 -1.33 13.51
N ALA A 487 -21.41 -1.82 12.25
CA ALA A 487 -21.25 -3.25 11.96
C ALA A 487 -19.84 -3.78 12.32
N ARG A 488 -18.80 -2.99 12.08
CA ARG A 488 -17.42 -3.33 12.44
C ARG A 488 -17.27 -3.51 13.95
N LEU A 489 -17.77 -2.54 14.72
CA LEU A 489 -17.68 -2.56 16.18
C LEU A 489 -18.55 -3.64 16.82
N ALA A 490 -19.72 -3.94 16.24
CA ALA A 490 -20.66 -4.91 16.79
C ALA A 490 -20.36 -6.36 16.37
N PHE A 491 -19.87 -6.57 15.14
CA PHE A 491 -19.82 -7.90 14.51
C PHE A 491 -18.50 -8.20 13.79
N GLY A 492 -17.52 -7.29 13.85
CA GLY A 492 -16.20 -7.42 13.26
C GLY A 492 -16.11 -7.07 11.76
N ASP A 493 -14.87 -7.06 11.26
CA ASP A 493 -14.52 -6.61 9.91
C ASP A 493 -15.26 -7.37 8.79
N SER A 494 -15.44 -8.67 8.95
CA SER A 494 -16.15 -9.51 7.98
C SER A 494 -17.61 -9.09 7.75
N THR A 495 -18.30 -8.70 8.81
CA THR A 495 -19.71 -8.24 8.71
C THR A 495 -19.76 -6.82 8.14
N ALA A 496 -18.85 -5.96 8.56
CA ALA A 496 -18.73 -4.62 8.01
C ALA A 496 -18.49 -4.66 6.49
N PHE A 497 -17.56 -5.50 6.05
CA PHE A 497 -17.27 -5.68 4.63
C PHE A 497 -18.48 -6.17 3.82
N ARG A 498 -19.22 -7.17 4.33
CA ARG A 498 -20.43 -7.65 3.62
C ARG A 498 -21.43 -6.54 3.34
N ARG A 499 -21.48 -5.50 4.17
CA ARG A 499 -22.34 -4.33 3.99
C ARG A 499 -21.87 -3.36 2.92
N THR A 500 -20.60 -3.43 2.49
CA THR A 500 -20.08 -2.60 1.40
C THR A 500 -20.33 -3.21 0.02
N ILE A 501 -20.55 -4.53 -0.07
CA ILE A 501 -20.70 -5.24 -1.35
C ILE A 501 -21.78 -4.63 -2.26
N PRO A 502 -22.97 -4.23 -1.76
CA PRO A 502 -23.99 -3.62 -2.59
C PRO A 502 -23.58 -2.29 -3.25
N ASP A 503 -22.61 -1.61 -2.64
CA ASP A 503 -22.14 -0.30 -3.08
C ASP A 503 -20.80 -0.37 -3.82
N ASP A 504 -20.20 -1.57 -3.98
CA ASP A 504 -18.92 -1.80 -4.65
C ASP A 504 -19.13 -2.29 -6.10
N PRO A 505 -19.07 -1.41 -7.10
CA PRO A 505 -19.31 -1.78 -8.50
C PRO A 505 -18.25 -2.73 -9.06
N GLN A 506 -17.00 -2.63 -8.62
CA GLN A 506 -15.90 -3.47 -9.09
C GLN A 506 -16.07 -4.91 -8.57
N LEU A 507 -16.35 -5.06 -7.28
CA LEU A 507 -16.61 -6.38 -6.69
C LEU A 507 -17.91 -6.99 -7.27
N LYS A 508 -18.97 -6.21 -7.44
CA LYS A 508 -20.21 -6.70 -8.10
C LYS A 508 -19.91 -7.21 -9.50
N LYS A 509 -19.08 -6.51 -10.28
CA LYS A 509 -18.69 -6.97 -11.62
C LYS A 509 -17.88 -8.27 -11.57
N ALA A 510 -16.93 -8.39 -10.66
CA ALA A 510 -16.17 -9.62 -10.44
C ALA A 510 -17.09 -10.81 -10.09
N LEU A 511 -18.04 -10.61 -9.17
CA LEU A 511 -19.02 -11.64 -8.78
C LEU A 511 -19.98 -11.99 -9.93
N GLU A 512 -20.41 -11.01 -10.73
CA GLU A 512 -21.22 -11.24 -11.91
C GLU A 512 -20.52 -12.16 -12.93
N VAL A 513 -19.25 -11.85 -13.23
CA VAL A 513 -18.46 -12.62 -14.19
C VAL A 513 -18.22 -14.04 -13.67
N LEU A 514 -17.85 -14.20 -12.38
CA LEU A 514 -17.66 -15.51 -11.75
C LEU A 514 -18.95 -16.34 -11.64
N ARG A 515 -20.10 -15.69 -11.56
CA ARG A 515 -21.41 -16.39 -11.59
C ARG A 515 -21.74 -16.95 -12.97
N LYS A 516 -21.35 -16.23 -14.04
CA LYS A 516 -21.66 -16.61 -15.43
C LYS A 516 -20.66 -17.60 -16.01
N GLY A 517 -19.37 -17.51 -15.62
CA GLY A 517 -18.29 -18.35 -16.14
C GLY A 517 -17.87 -19.42 -15.14
N GLN A 518 -17.62 -20.63 -15.64
CA GLN A 518 -17.16 -21.77 -14.82
C GLN A 518 -15.68 -22.07 -14.99
N THR A 519 -15.07 -21.54 -16.04
CA THR A 519 -13.63 -21.69 -16.34
C THR A 519 -13.00 -20.32 -16.56
N GLN A 520 -11.68 -20.23 -16.43
CA GLN A 520 -10.95 -19.00 -16.72
C GLN A 520 -11.21 -18.51 -18.16
N LYS A 521 -11.32 -19.43 -19.12
CA LYS A 521 -11.62 -19.12 -20.52
C LYS A 521 -12.99 -18.47 -20.69
N ASP A 522 -14.00 -18.92 -19.91
CA ASP A 522 -15.33 -18.31 -19.93
C ASP A 522 -15.28 -16.86 -19.46
N LEU A 523 -14.49 -16.57 -18.40
CA LEU A 523 -14.33 -15.19 -17.89
C LEU A 523 -13.81 -14.25 -18.98
N PHE A 524 -12.80 -14.67 -19.73
CA PHE A 524 -12.26 -13.86 -20.84
C PHE A 524 -13.25 -13.72 -22.01
N SER A 525 -14.08 -14.72 -22.24
CA SER A 525 -15.14 -14.66 -23.27
C SER A 525 -16.22 -13.64 -22.89
N ILE A 526 -16.64 -13.63 -21.62
CA ILE A 526 -17.57 -12.65 -21.07
C ILE A 526 -16.97 -11.23 -21.17
N ALA A 527 -15.72 -11.05 -20.75
CA ALA A 527 -15.04 -9.76 -20.82
C ALA A 527 -14.97 -9.19 -22.24
N ARG A 528 -14.75 -10.04 -23.25
CA ARG A 528 -14.76 -9.63 -24.66
C ARG A 528 -16.15 -9.18 -25.13
N ALA A 529 -17.19 -9.90 -24.71
CA ALA A 529 -18.57 -9.54 -25.06
C ALA A 529 -18.96 -8.17 -24.45
N ASP A 530 -18.55 -7.90 -23.22
CA ASP A 530 -18.78 -6.62 -22.55
C ASP A 530 -18.02 -5.44 -23.20
N ALA A 531 -16.86 -5.70 -23.82
CA ALA A 531 -16.04 -4.68 -24.49
C ALA A 531 -16.55 -4.32 -25.89
N THR A 532 -17.47 -5.10 -26.46
CA THR A 532 -18.04 -4.83 -27.78
C THR A 532 -19.30 -3.97 -27.57
N PRO A 533 -19.31 -2.68 -28.03
CA PRO A 533 -20.55 -1.89 -27.97
C PRO A 533 -21.64 -2.63 -28.73
N GLY A 534 -22.77 -2.87 -28.12
CA GLY A 534 -23.96 -3.40 -28.82
C GLY A 534 -24.29 -2.50 -30.00
N HIS A 535 -24.40 -3.11 -31.19
CA HIS A 535 -24.90 -2.47 -32.41
C HIS A 535 -26.31 -1.96 -32.22
#